data_8de08a9a8f0f7f9afd8fedcaafe4fdb6
#
_entry.id   8de08a9a8f0f7f9afd8fedcaafe4fdb6
#
_cell.length_a   1.000
_cell.length_b   1.000
_cell.length_c   1.000
_cell.angle_alpha   90.00
_cell.angle_beta   90.00
_cell.angle_gamma   90.00
#
_symmetry.space_group_name_H-M   'P 1'
#
loop_
_entity.id
_entity.type
_entity.pdbx_description
1 polymer ?
#
loop_
_entity_poly.entity_id
_entity_poly.type
_entity_poly.pdbx_seq_one_letter_code
_entity_poly.pdbx_strand_id
1 'polypeptide(L)'
;MEDSPPVLWRIPQNKASIEAGMEFGRPIQNGFSIRDILADWCILTEEWKYKGPIFDAHTHIGEPDTLDKMLEIEDEFGVAAQIGIVHSKDGFQAAKKQYPKRFVFAKYLSLSDIAHYNVNPVIDEISRTKEEGYLLAKTWFGPRWRDYIEDVPIDFRIDSPKLDPVFQALEDNELPLLIHVADPDTYFELHYQDASKYGTKEDNLSQLEAVLERHPRLAFQIPHFGSQPEIHRLSNLASWLDRFPNVILDTASSRWMARELSKDVQKAREFLLKYSDRVLFGTDLSANRGDTEYFGARYIAQRILWETKVQGEPLPFEDPDTKNSGGTFINGLDLPLSVLRQLYWENAIRVYGQPA
;
A
#
# COMPACT_ATOMS: atom_id res chain seq x y z
N MET A 1 -23.25 20.78 8.47
CA MET A 1 -23.53 20.57 7.02
C MET A 1 -22.53 19.52 6.61
N GLU A 2 -22.99 18.31 6.39
CA GLU A 2 -22.17 17.22 5.87
C GLU A 2 -21.81 17.59 4.43
N ASP A 3 -20.54 17.90 4.19
CA ASP A 3 -20.02 18.01 2.84
C ASP A 3 -20.08 16.63 2.18
N SER A 4 -21.18 16.36 1.51
CA SER A 4 -21.26 15.22 0.63
C SER A 4 -20.18 15.36 -0.44
N PRO A 5 -19.41 14.33 -0.74
CA PRO A 5 -18.39 14.38 -1.78
C PRO A 5 -19.01 14.90 -3.08
N PRO A 6 -18.27 15.68 -3.89
CA PRO A 6 -18.78 16.22 -5.14
C PRO A 6 -19.37 15.11 -6.02
N VAL A 7 -20.41 15.43 -6.76
CA VAL A 7 -21.18 14.49 -7.60
C VAL A 7 -20.31 13.66 -8.57
N LEU A 8 -19.12 14.14 -8.87
CA LEU A 8 -18.13 13.48 -9.75
C LEU A 8 -17.49 12.21 -9.14
N TRP A 9 -17.54 12.06 -7.81
CA TRP A 9 -16.97 10.94 -7.06
C TRP A 9 -18.03 10.00 -6.50
N ARG A 10 -19.28 10.22 -6.86
CA ARG A 10 -20.30 9.23 -6.60
C ARG A 10 -19.97 8.03 -7.46
N ILE A 11 -19.29 7.05 -6.84
CA ILE A 11 -19.50 5.67 -7.24
C ILE A 11 -21.00 5.58 -7.39
N PRO A 12 -21.53 5.04 -8.49
CA PRO A 12 -22.92 4.71 -8.52
C PRO A 12 -23.17 3.93 -7.22
N GLN A 13 -23.73 4.60 -6.22
CA GLN A 13 -24.19 3.94 -4.99
C GLN A 13 -25.40 3.09 -5.40
N ASN A 14 -25.18 2.37 -6.44
CA ASN A 14 -26.13 1.40 -6.83
C ASN A 14 -25.78 0.23 -5.91
N LYS A 15 -26.62 0.07 -4.89
CA LYS A 15 -26.75 -1.19 -4.20
C LYS A 15 -26.59 -2.36 -5.17
N ALA A 16 -27.08 -2.17 -6.40
CA ALA A 16 -26.86 -2.99 -7.56
C ALA A 16 -25.39 -3.15 -8.00
N SER A 17 -24.47 -2.23 -7.80
CA SER A 17 -23.08 -2.44 -8.27
C SER A 17 -22.23 -3.26 -7.30
N ILE A 18 -22.47 -3.13 -5.99
CA ILE A 18 -21.85 -3.99 -4.99
C ILE A 18 -22.54 -5.36 -5.01
N GLU A 19 -23.88 -5.39 -5.07
CA GLU A 19 -24.67 -6.60 -5.26
C GLU A 19 -24.37 -7.24 -6.63
N ALA A 20 -24.10 -6.47 -7.68
CA ALA A 20 -23.70 -6.96 -8.98
C ALA A 20 -22.33 -7.61 -8.98
N GLY A 21 -21.33 -7.03 -8.36
CA GLY A 21 -20.05 -7.68 -8.19
C GLY A 21 -20.14 -8.98 -7.43
N MET A 22 -21.03 -9.04 -6.41
CA MET A 22 -21.33 -10.25 -5.64
C MET A 22 -22.30 -11.21 -6.33
N GLU A 23 -23.28 -10.70 -7.08
CA GLU A 23 -24.31 -11.52 -7.76
C GLU A 23 -23.87 -12.09 -9.10
N PHE A 24 -23.01 -11.39 -9.80
CA PHE A 24 -22.72 -11.74 -11.19
C PHE A 24 -21.47 -12.56 -11.36
N GLY A 25 -20.89 -12.96 -10.23
CA GLY A 25 -19.89 -14.01 -10.17
C GLY A 25 -19.10 -14.13 -11.43
N ARG A 26 -18.27 -13.12 -11.75
CA ARG A 26 -17.35 -13.28 -12.83
C ARG A 26 -16.45 -14.43 -12.50
N PRO A 27 -16.20 -15.34 -13.44
CA PRO A 27 -15.34 -16.46 -13.18
C PRO A 27 -13.95 -15.92 -12.81
N ILE A 28 -13.55 -16.18 -11.59
CA ILE A 28 -12.17 -16.11 -11.16
C ILE A 28 -11.43 -17.28 -11.85
N GLN A 29 -10.13 -17.16 -12.05
CA GLN A 29 -9.35 -18.31 -12.53
C GLN A 29 -9.71 -19.57 -11.74
N ASN A 30 -9.96 -20.67 -12.41
CA ASN A 30 -10.45 -21.95 -11.87
C ASN A 30 -11.97 -22.12 -11.78
N GLY A 31 -12.76 -21.22 -12.34
CA GLY A 31 -14.22 -21.37 -12.40
C GLY A 31 -14.97 -21.00 -11.12
N PHE A 32 -14.29 -20.42 -10.12
CA PHE A 32 -14.92 -19.83 -8.95
C PHE A 32 -15.25 -18.36 -9.20
N SER A 33 -16.30 -17.89 -8.58
CA SER A 33 -16.66 -16.49 -8.53
C SER A 33 -16.24 -15.88 -7.19
N ILE A 34 -16.17 -14.55 -7.12
CA ILE A 34 -16.01 -13.86 -5.82
C ILE A 34 -17.11 -14.29 -4.84
N ARG A 35 -18.32 -14.54 -5.35
CA ARG A 35 -19.44 -15.06 -4.55
C ARG A 35 -19.16 -16.43 -3.98
N ASP A 36 -18.57 -17.34 -4.76
CA ASP A 36 -18.24 -18.69 -4.31
C ASP A 36 -17.17 -18.63 -3.21
N ILE A 37 -16.16 -17.78 -3.38
CA ILE A 37 -15.13 -17.55 -2.36
C ILE A 37 -15.74 -16.99 -1.08
N LEU A 38 -16.61 -15.98 -1.18
CA LEU A 38 -17.29 -15.40 -0.02
C LEU A 38 -18.23 -16.41 0.64
N ALA A 39 -18.86 -17.32 -0.14
CA ALA A 39 -19.71 -18.37 0.39
C ALA A 39 -18.95 -19.36 1.25
N ASP A 40 -17.79 -19.78 0.76
CA ASP A 40 -16.91 -20.72 1.47
C ASP A 40 -16.38 -20.11 2.79
N TRP A 41 -16.33 -18.78 2.89
CA TRP A 41 -15.90 -18.09 4.10
C TRP A 41 -17.02 -17.69 5.06
N CYS A 42 -18.24 -18.14 4.82
CA CYS A 42 -19.41 -17.79 5.64
C CYS A 42 -19.71 -16.28 5.76
N ILE A 43 -19.16 -15.45 4.87
CA ILE A 43 -19.30 -13.98 4.91
C ILE A 43 -20.41 -13.47 3.99
N LEU A 44 -21.02 -14.36 3.23
CA LEU A 44 -22.00 -14.05 2.18
C LEU A 44 -23.25 -13.33 2.64
N THR A 45 -23.59 -13.44 3.88
CA THR A 45 -24.84 -12.87 4.41
C THR A 45 -24.65 -11.53 5.07
N GLU A 46 -23.41 -11.13 5.34
CA GLU A 46 -23.12 -9.85 5.96
C GLU A 46 -22.73 -8.82 4.90
N GLU A 47 -23.49 -7.75 4.82
CA GLU A 47 -23.08 -6.59 4.07
C GLU A 47 -21.78 -6.01 4.66
N TRP A 48 -20.83 -5.59 3.79
CA TRP A 48 -19.67 -4.85 4.25
C TRP A 48 -20.08 -3.68 5.15
N LYS A 49 -19.38 -3.50 6.25
CA LYS A 49 -19.68 -2.47 7.24
C LYS A 49 -19.51 -1.06 6.68
N TYR A 50 -18.50 -0.86 5.84
CA TYR A 50 -18.23 0.40 5.17
C TYR A 50 -18.85 0.42 3.77
N LYS A 51 -19.62 1.48 3.47
CA LYS A 51 -20.36 1.65 2.21
C LYS A 51 -19.92 2.89 1.42
N GLY A 52 -18.90 3.61 1.91
CA GLY A 52 -18.37 4.79 1.24
C GLY A 52 -17.34 4.46 0.17
N PRO A 53 -16.77 5.47 -0.49
CA PRO A 53 -15.71 5.31 -1.45
C PRO A 53 -14.41 4.82 -0.78
N ILE A 54 -13.62 4.04 -1.53
CA ILE A 54 -12.29 3.60 -1.11
C ILE A 54 -11.23 4.32 -1.94
N PHE A 55 -10.19 4.80 -1.29
CA PHE A 55 -8.95 5.26 -1.91
C PHE A 55 -7.86 4.21 -1.63
N ASP A 56 -7.40 3.52 -2.66
CA ASP A 56 -6.28 2.60 -2.53
C ASP A 56 -4.95 3.35 -2.67
N ALA A 57 -4.25 3.55 -1.56
CA ALA A 57 -3.03 4.37 -1.53
C ALA A 57 -1.77 3.64 -1.98
N HIS A 58 -1.90 2.42 -2.56
CA HIS A 58 -0.73 1.67 -3.01
C HIS A 58 -1.10 0.64 -4.08
N THR A 59 -1.07 1.05 -5.34
CA THR A 59 -1.20 0.14 -6.49
C THR A 59 -0.09 0.37 -7.50
N HIS A 60 0.16 -0.60 -8.36
CA HIS A 60 1.21 -0.55 -9.37
C HIS A 60 0.60 -0.60 -10.78
N ILE A 61 0.87 0.44 -11.56
CA ILE A 61 0.44 0.53 -12.96
C ILE A 61 1.52 -0.07 -13.85
N GLY A 62 1.12 -1.08 -14.61
CA GLY A 62 1.97 -1.72 -15.63
C GLY A 62 1.57 -1.33 -17.05
N GLU A 63 1.43 -2.35 -17.93
CA GLU A 63 1.07 -2.15 -19.31
C GLU A 63 -0.44 -1.79 -19.47
N PRO A 64 -0.81 -1.06 -20.53
CA PRO A 64 -2.17 -0.56 -20.72
C PRO A 64 -3.26 -1.63 -20.72
N ASP A 65 -2.98 -2.80 -21.32
CA ASP A 65 -3.94 -3.89 -21.50
C ASP A 65 -4.31 -4.64 -20.21
N THR A 66 -3.52 -4.45 -19.14
CA THR A 66 -3.79 -5.06 -17.85
C THR A 66 -4.62 -4.18 -16.92
N LEU A 67 -4.70 -2.89 -17.22
CA LEU A 67 -5.30 -1.87 -16.37
C LEU A 67 -6.82 -2.04 -16.24
N ASP A 68 -7.51 -2.29 -17.35
CA ASP A 68 -8.97 -2.37 -17.39
C ASP A 68 -9.51 -3.46 -16.45
N LYS A 69 -8.86 -4.62 -16.42
CA LYS A 69 -9.27 -5.74 -15.54
C LYS A 69 -9.10 -5.41 -14.07
N MET A 70 -8.02 -4.72 -13.71
CA MET A 70 -7.80 -4.27 -12.34
C MET A 70 -8.89 -3.30 -11.91
N LEU A 71 -9.16 -2.27 -12.72
CA LEU A 71 -10.17 -1.26 -12.43
C LEU A 71 -11.57 -1.84 -12.35
N GLU A 72 -11.90 -2.82 -13.20
CA GLU A 72 -13.18 -3.50 -13.18
C GLU A 72 -13.44 -4.18 -11.83
N ILE A 73 -12.45 -4.86 -11.27
CA ILE A 73 -12.56 -5.48 -9.95
C ILE A 73 -12.56 -4.42 -8.84
N GLU A 74 -11.74 -3.40 -8.95
CA GLU A 74 -11.72 -2.29 -8.00
C GLU A 74 -13.07 -1.59 -7.89
N ASP A 75 -13.76 -1.41 -9.00
CA ASP A 75 -15.12 -0.84 -9.02
C ASP A 75 -16.11 -1.70 -8.25
N GLU A 76 -16.00 -3.03 -8.31
CA GLU A 76 -16.82 -3.95 -7.52
C GLU A 76 -16.63 -3.77 -6.01
N PHE A 77 -15.43 -3.39 -5.58
CA PHE A 77 -15.12 -3.10 -4.17
C PHE A 77 -15.34 -1.66 -3.75
N GLY A 78 -15.76 -0.79 -4.68
CA GLY A 78 -16.02 0.62 -4.39
C GLY A 78 -14.76 1.49 -4.33
N VAL A 79 -13.67 1.07 -4.97
CA VAL A 79 -12.47 1.90 -5.10
C VAL A 79 -12.77 3.04 -6.07
N ALA A 80 -12.75 4.26 -5.57
CA ALA A 80 -13.05 5.48 -6.35
C ALA A 80 -11.81 6.21 -6.81
N ALA A 81 -10.71 6.05 -6.10
CA ALA A 81 -9.43 6.68 -6.41
C ALA A 81 -8.27 5.82 -5.90
N GLN A 82 -7.09 6.03 -6.45
CA GLN A 82 -5.92 5.28 -6.03
C GLN A 82 -4.60 6.00 -6.34
N ILE A 83 -3.53 5.63 -5.61
CA ILE A 83 -2.17 5.93 -6.03
C ILE A 83 -1.73 4.87 -7.03
N GLY A 84 -1.39 5.31 -8.23
CA GLY A 84 -0.78 4.46 -9.25
C GLY A 84 0.74 4.65 -9.30
N ILE A 85 1.50 3.69 -8.78
CA ILE A 85 2.96 3.66 -8.92
C ILE A 85 3.30 3.21 -10.34
N VAL A 86 3.96 4.08 -11.09
CA VAL A 86 4.14 3.91 -12.53
C VAL A 86 5.41 3.12 -12.85
N HIS A 87 5.25 2.01 -13.57
CA HIS A 87 6.36 1.19 -14.08
C HIS A 87 6.52 1.26 -15.60
N SER A 88 5.50 1.75 -16.32
CA SER A 88 5.48 1.86 -17.77
C SER A 88 5.01 3.23 -18.20
N LYS A 89 5.76 3.86 -19.10
CA LYS A 89 5.38 5.15 -19.69
C LYS A 89 4.07 5.04 -20.46
N ASP A 90 3.87 3.95 -21.17
CA ASP A 90 2.66 3.73 -21.96
C ASP A 90 1.45 3.48 -21.05
N GLY A 91 1.64 2.72 -19.96
CA GLY A 91 0.62 2.55 -18.92
C GLY A 91 0.24 3.86 -18.25
N PHE A 92 1.21 4.72 -17.94
CA PHE A 92 0.94 6.06 -17.41
C PHE A 92 0.10 6.90 -18.36
N GLN A 93 0.47 6.96 -19.65
CA GLN A 93 -0.26 7.75 -20.64
C GLN A 93 -1.67 7.20 -20.87
N ALA A 94 -1.83 5.88 -20.90
CA ALA A 94 -3.14 5.23 -21.00
C ALA A 94 -4.02 5.56 -19.79
N ALA A 95 -3.51 5.37 -18.57
CA ALA A 95 -4.22 5.66 -17.33
C ALA A 95 -4.64 7.14 -17.25
N LYS A 96 -3.72 8.05 -17.53
CA LYS A 96 -3.98 9.51 -17.53
C LYS A 96 -5.04 9.93 -18.54
N LYS A 97 -5.04 9.30 -19.72
CA LYS A 97 -5.99 9.62 -20.80
C LYS A 97 -7.36 8.99 -20.58
N GLN A 98 -7.41 7.73 -20.16
CA GLN A 98 -8.66 6.96 -20.07
C GLN A 98 -9.36 7.14 -18.74
N TYR A 99 -8.60 7.34 -17.67
CA TYR A 99 -9.09 7.42 -16.29
C TYR A 99 -8.56 8.65 -15.54
N PRO A 100 -8.75 9.88 -16.08
CA PRO A 100 -8.09 11.09 -15.59
C PRO A 100 -8.38 11.42 -14.13
N LYS A 101 -9.51 10.94 -13.60
CA LYS A 101 -9.95 11.21 -12.22
C LYS A 101 -9.78 10.01 -11.28
N ARG A 102 -9.10 8.95 -11.72
CA ARG A 102 -8.93 7.73 -10.94
C ARG A 102 -7.63 7.69 -10.17
N PHE A 103 -6.58 8.33 -10.69
CA PHE A 103 -5.23 8.16 -10.21
C PHE A 103 -4.58 9.43 -9.67
N VAL A 104 -3.92 9.28 -8.52
CA VAL A 104 -2.78 10.08 -8.09
C VAL A 104 -1.53 9.32 -8.53
N PHE A 105 -0.71 9.87 -9.39
CA PHE A 105 0.43 9.14 -9.96
C PHE A 105 1.69 9.31 -9.10
N ALA A 106 2.35 8.18 -8.82
CA ALA A 106 3.66 8.13 -8.17
C ALA A 106 4.76 7.81 -9.20
N LYS A 107 5.78 8.65 -9.25
CA LYS A 107 6.95 8.45 -10.10
C LYS A 107 7.97 7.59 -9.41
N TYR A 108 8.34 6.47 -10.03
CA TYR A 108 9.45 5.65 -9.56
C TYR A 108 10.77 6.35 -9.89
N LEU A 109 11.54 6.74 -8.87
CA LEU A 109 12.85 7.34 -9.05
C LEU A 109 13.90 6.29 -9.43
N SER A 110 14.94 6.71 -10.16
CA SER A 110 16.02 5.82 -10.59
C SER A 110 16.73 5.20 -9.39
N LEU A 111 16.37 3.95 -9.07
CA LEU A 111 16.97 3.18 -7.98
C LEU A 111 18.48 2.97 -8.22
N SER A 112 18.88 2.71 -9.47
CA SER A 112 20.29 2.53 -9.83
C SER A 112 21.12 3.78 -9.56
N ASP A 113 20.63 4.97 -9.96
CA ASP A 113 21.34 6.21 -9.70
C ASP A 113 21.48 6.49 -8.20
N ILE A 114 20.40 6.29 -7.44
CA ILE A 114 20.44 6.45 -5.99
C ILE A 114 21.43 5.47 -5.35
N ALA A 115 21.39 4.19 -5.74
CA ALA A 115 22.26 3.14 -5.20
C ALA A 115 23.76 3.39 -5.48
N HIS A 116 24.09 4.12 -6.55
CA HIS A 116 25.46 4.51 -6.89
C HIS A 116 25.84 5.92 -6.43
N TYR A 117 24.98 6.58 -5.65
CA TYR A 117 25.16 7.99 -5.24
C TYR A 117 25.27 8.98 -6.41
N ASN A 118 24.72 8.64 -7.57
CA ASN A 118 24.64 9.52 -8.72
C ASN A 118 23.42 10.45 -8.57
N VAL A 119 23.52 11.42 -7.69
CA VAL A 119 22.37 12.22 -7.21
C VAL A 119 21.86 13.25 -8.24
N ASN A 120 22.72 13.78 -9.12
CA ASN A 120 22.31 14.86 -10.03
C ASN A 120 21.18 14.45 -10.99
N PRO A 121 21.22 13.30 -11.68
CA PRO A 121 20.10 12.86 -12.52
C PRO A 121 18.81 12.69 -11.74
N VAL A 122 18.89 12.22 -10.48
CA VAL A 122 17.72 12.04 -9.61
C VAL A 122 17.10 13.38 -9.22
N ILE A 123 17.93 14.39 -8.91
CA ILE A 123 17.49 15.76 -8.61
C ILE A 123 16.81 16.38 -9.84
N ASP A 124 17.40 16.22 -11.01
CA ASP A 124 16.81 16.67 -12.27
C ASP A 124 15.48 15.96 -12.57
N GLU A 125 15.35 14.69 -12.24
CA GLU A 125 14.12 13.94 -12.34
C GLU A 125 13.05 14.48 -11.38
N ILE A 126 13.40 14.70 -10.11
CA ILE A 126 12.51 15.25 -9.08
C ILE A 126 11.96 16.61 -9.51
N SER A 127 12.82 17.50 -10.05
CA SER A 127 12.42 18.86 -10.45
C SER A 127 11.34 18.90 -11.54
N ARG A 128 11.27 17.85 -12.38
CA ARG A 128 10.28 17.74 -13.47
C ARG A 128 9.04 16.93 -13.10
N THR A 129 9.06 16.21 -11.97
CA THR A 129 8.04 15.22 -11.60
C THR A 129 6.62 15.82 -11.60
N LYS A 130 6.41 16.99 -11.00
CA LYS A 130 5.09 17.64 -10.96
C LYS A 130 4.63 18.12 -12.35
N GLU A 131 5.53 18.66 -13.17
CA GLU A 131 5.22 19.13 -14.52
C GLU A 131 4.82 17.95 -15.43
N GLU A 132 5.41 16.78 -15.22
CA GLU A 132 5.06 15.55 -15.93
C GLU A 132 3.68 14.99 -15.49
N GLY A 133 3.16 15.45 -14.35
CA GLY A 133 1.83 15.10 -13.84
C GLY A 133 1.83 14.06 -12.74
N TYR A 134 2.95 13.87 -12.06
CA TYR A 134 3.04 13.05 -10.86
C TYR A 134 2.91 13.93 -9.61
N LEU A 135 2.31 13.39 -8.54
CA LEU A 135 2.10 14.11 -7.28
C LEU A 135 2.97 13.60 -6.13
N LEU A 136 3.64 12.46 -6.30
CA LEU A 136 4.58 11.92 -5.32
C LEU A 136 5.68 11.11 -6.02
N ALA A 137 6.80 10.94 -5.31
CA ALA A 137 7.89 10.06 -5.73
C ALA A 137 7.79 8.71 -5.02
N LYS A 138 8.35 7.66 -5.64
CA LYS A 138 8.50 6.31 -5.07
C LYS A 138 9.95 5.87 -5.12
N THR A 139 10.43 5.28 -4.01
CA THR A 139 11.68 4.50 -3.98
C THR A 139 11.45 3.15 -3.32
N TRP A 140 12.26 2.15 -3.70
CA TRP A 140 12.16 0.81 -3.15
C TRP A 140 13.53 0.32 -2.67
N PHE A 141 13.65 0.21 -1.35
CA PHE A 141 14.80 -0.32 -0.65
C PHE A 141 14.44 -1.53 0.24
N GLY A 142 13.36 -2.25 -0.09
CA GLY A 142 13.15 -3.58 0.48
C GLY A 142 14.41 -4.42 0.22
N PRO A 143 14.99 -5.15 1.19
CA PRO A 143 16.38 -5.64 1.13
C PRO A 143 16.77 -6.37 -0.16
N ARG A 144 15.78 -7.00 -0.80
CA ARG A 144 15.95 -7.68 -2.10
C ARG A 144 16.38 -6.75 -3.26
N TRP A 145 16.27 -5.42 -3.12
CA TRP A 145 16.74 -4.50 -4.16
C TRP A 145 18.20 -4.76 -4.57
N ARG A 146 19.01 -5.28 -3.65
CA ARG A 146 20.41 -5.66 -3.86
C ARG A 146 20.59 -6.87 -4.82
N ASP A 147 19.52 -7.57 -5.16
CA ASP A 147 19.53 -8.65 -6.15
C ASP A 147 19.40 -8.12 -7.59
N TYR A 148 18.99 -6.85 -7.75
CA TYR A 148 18.64 -6.27 -9.04
C TYR A 148 19.60 -5.16 -9.49
N ILE A 149 20.40 -4.61 -8.59
CA ILE A 149 21.37 -3.55 -8.90
C ILE A 149 22.77 -4.08 -8.67
N GLU A 150 23.55 -4.11 -9.76
CA GLU A 150 24.95 -4.55 -9.73
C GLU A 150 25.88 -3.42 -9.26
N ASP A 151 27.08 -3.77 -8.85
CA ASP A 151 28.18 -2.85 -8.49
C ASP A 151 27.84 -1.76 -7.46
N VAL A 152 26.86 -2.04 -6.60
CA VAL A 152 26.51 -1.12 -5.51
C VAL A 152 27.67 -1.00 -4.55
N PRO A 153 28.06 0.25 -4.14
CA PRO A 153 29.07 0.44 -3.11
C PRO A 153 28.78 -0.39 -1.86
N ILE A 154 29.79 -1.08 -1.34
CA ILE A 154 29.63 -1.96 -0.18
C ILE A 154 29.14 -1.21 1.07
N ASP A 155 29.47 0.07 1.15
CA ASP A 155 29.10 1.01 2.20
C ASP A 155 27.80 1.78 1.90
N PHE A 156 27.04 1.35 0.87
CA PHE A 156 25.78 2.02 0.53
C PHE A 156 24.79 1.95 1.70
N ARG A 157 24.28 3.12 2.05
CA ARG A 157 23.25 3.34 3.07
C ARG A 157 22.28 4.42 2.61
N ILE A 158 20.99 4.25 2.86
CA ILE A 158 19.97 5.26 2.52
C ILE A 158 20.09 6.51 3.41
N ASP A 159 20.64 6.38 4.61
CA ASP A 159 20.92 7.50 5.52
C ASP A 159 22.30 8.14 5.28
N SER A 160 22.99 7.77 4.21
CA SER A 160 24.27 8.42 3.86
C SER A 160 24.06 9.90 3.56
N PRO A 161 24.90 10.82 4.11
CA PRO A 161 24.85 12.23 3.76
C PRO A 161 25.01 12.51 2.26
N LYS A 162 25.54 11.57 1.48
CA LYS A 162 25.62 11.66 0.02
C LYS A 162 24.23 11.72 -0.64
N LEU A 163 23.18 11.20 0.03
CA LEU A 163 21.80 11.22 -0.45
C LEU A 163 20.98 12.42 0.08
N ASP A 164 21.48 13.18 1.04
CA ASP A 164 20.79 14.36 1.56
C ASP A 164 20.34 15.33 0.45
N PRO A 165 21.12 15.58 -0.64
CA PRO A 165 20.66 16.41 -1.74
C PRO A 165 19.40 15.89 -2.45
N VAL A 166 19.18 14.57 -2.50
CA VAL A 166 17.98 13.96 -3.09
C VAL A 166 16.76 14.24 -2.19
N PHE A 167 16.89 14.02 -0.88
CA PHE A 167 15.82 14.31 0.07
C PHE A 167 15.52 15.80 0.15
N GLN A 168 16.56 16.65 0.10
CA GLN A 168 16.38 18.10 0.05
C GLN A 168 15.64 18.55 -1.22
N ALA A 169 15.94 17.94 -2.36
CA ALA A 169 15.22 18.24 -3.61
C ALA A 169 13.74 17.85 -3.53
N LEU A 170 13.41 16.73 -2.86
CA LEU A 170 12.03 16.35 -2.60
C LEU A 170 11.32 17.37 -1.68
N GLU A 171 11.98 17.84 -0.62
CA GLU A 171 11.46 18.89 0.26
C GLU A 171 11.21 20.20 -0.48
N ASP A 172 12.19 20.66 -1.27
CA ASP A 172 12.13 21.95 -1.97
C ASP A 172 11.07 21.96 -3.08
N ASN A 173 10.79 20.78 -3.65
CA ASN A 173 9.71 20.60 -4.61
C ASN A 173 8.37 20.24 -3.96
N GLU A 174 8.30 20.16 -2.62
CA GLU A 174 7.10 19.72 -1.88
C GLU A 174 6.52 18.42 -2.46
N LEU A 175 7.40 17.46 -2.76
CA LEU A 175 7.05 16.21 -3.40
C LEU A 175 7.09 15.08 -2.35
N PRO A 176 5.94 14.56 -1.89
CA PRO A 176 5.90 13.46 -0.94
C PRO A 176 6.67 12.25 -1.44
N LEU A 177 7.26 11.48 -0.52
CA LEU A 177 8.00 10.26 -0.83
C LEU A 177 7.32 9.03 -0.25
N LEU A 178 6.89 8.12 -1.14
CA LEU A 178 6.52 6.76 -0.79
C LEU A 178 7.80 5.92 -0.78
N ILE A 179 8.29 5.55 0.40
CA ILE A 179 9.57 4.87 0.58
C ILE A 179 9.41 3.51 1.26
N HIS A 180 9.78 2.44 0.56
CA HIS A 180 9.81 1.08 1.09
C HIS A 180 11.25 0.72 1.48
N VAL A 181 11.51 0.41 2.76
CA VAL A 181 12.89 0.19 3.24
C VAL A 181 13.12 -1.21 3.80
N ALA A 182 12.14 -1.82 4.43
CA ALA A 182 12.30 -3.16 5.02
C ALA A 182 11.06 -4.01 4.74
N ASP A 183 11.17 -5.30 5.02
CA ASP A 183 10.09 -6.29 4.90
C ASP A 183 9.77 -6.89 6.28
N PRO A 184 8.67 -7.65 6.44
CA PRO A 184 8.35 -8.33 7.70
C PRO A 184 9.47 -9.23 8.21
N ASP A 185 9.49 -9.49 9.53
CA ASP A 185 10.47 -10.36 10.18
C ASP A 185 10.58 -11.72 9.51
N THR A 186 9.44 -12.28 9.08
CA THR A 186 9.37 -13.55 8.34
C THR A 186 10.25 -13.54 7.08
N TYR A 187 10.37 -12.38 6.40
CA TYR A 187 11.25 -12.27 5.23
C TYR A 187 12.73 -12.31 5.61
N PHE A 188 13.12 -11.70 6.72
CA PHE A 188 14.50 -11.79 7.21
C PHE A 188 14.85 -13.20 7.67
N GLU A 189 13.89 -13.91 8.26
CA GLU A 189 14.07 -15.31 8.66
C GLU A 189 14.19 -16.26 7.45
N LEU A 190 13.41 -16.05 6.39
CA LEU A 190 13.31 -16.99 5.28
C LEU A 190 14.14 -16.61 4.05
N HIS A 191 14.30 -15.32 3.76
CA HIS A 191 14.84 -14.84 2.48
C HIS A 191 16.07 -13.97 2.59
N TYR A 192 16.32 -13.31 3.75
CA TYR A 192 17.41 -12.35 3.96
C TYR A 192 18.42 -12.81 5.02
N GLN A 193 18.73 -14.10 5.04
CA GLN A 193 19.63 -14.71 6.03
C GLN A 193 21.08 -14.21 5.91
N ASP A 194 21.50 -13.73 4.74
CA ASP A 194 22.81 -13.12 4.56
C ASP A 194 22.76 -11.63 4.96
N ALA A 195 22.99 -11.38 6.25
CA ALA A 195 23.02 -10.02 6.79
C ALA A 195 24.17 -9.16 6.20
N SER A 196 25.24 -9.76 5.64
CA SER A 196 26.30 -9.01 5.00
C SER A 196 25.83 -8.39 3.67
N LYS A 197 24.85 -9.02 3.01
CA LYS A 197 24.23 -8.54 1.78
C LYS A 197 23.02 -7.66 2.06
N TYR A 198 22.08 -8.13 2.90
CA TYR A 198 20.77 -7.50 3.06
C TYR A 198 20.66 -6.57 4.27
N GLY A 199 21.64 -6.59 5.18
CA GLY A 199 21.53 -5.99 6.52
C GLY A 199 20.57 -6.78 7.42
N THR A 200 20.46 -6.38 8.67
CA THR A 200 19.38 -6.83 9.55
C THR A 200 18.15 -5.93 9.36
N LYS A 201 17.00 -6.35 9.89
CA LYS A 201 15.80 -5.48 9.87
C LYS A 201 16.05 -4.20 10.68
N GLU A 202 16.71 -4.31 11.81
CA GLU A 202 17.10 -3.19 12.67
C GLU A 202 18.02 -2.21 11.92
N ASP A 203 19.00 -2.71 11.17
CA ASP A 203 19.89 -1.87 10.36
C ASP A 203 19.10 -1.09 9.31
N ASN A 204 18.17 -1.74 8.60
CA ASN A 204 17.34 -1.10 7.59
C ASN A 204 16.40 -0.06 8.21
N LEU A 205 15.72 -0.39 9.32
CA LEU A 205 14.82 0.54 10.02
C LEU A 205 15.57 1.73 10.62
N SER A 206 16.78 1.52 11.20
CA SER A 206 17.58 2.61 11.76
C SER A 206 18.03 3.61 10.70
N GLN A 207 18.34 3.15 9.50
CA GLN A 207 18.66 4.04 8.37
C GLN A 207 17.46 4.90 7.98
N LEU A 208 16.26 4.30 7.90
CA LEU A 208 15.04 5.07 7.60
C LEU A 208 14.77 6.09 8.71
N GLU A 209 14.88 5.69 9.97
CA GLU A 209 14.67 6.59 11.11
C GLU A 209 15.61 7.81 11.06
N ALA A 210 16.89 7.59 10.73
CA ALA A 210 17.86 8.66 10.57
C ALA A 210 17.50 9.62 9.42
N VAL A 211 16.90 9.12 8.34
CA VAL A 211 16.37 9.98 7.24
C VAL A 211 15.18 10.79 7.73
N LEU A 212 14.23 10.18 8.45
CA LEU A 212 13.07 10.88 9.02
C LEU A 212 13.48 12.03 9.95
N GLU A 213 14.49 11.81 10.78
CA GLU A 213 15.03 12.82 11.71
C GLU A 213 15.65 14.01 10.97
N ARG A 214 16.38 13.76 9.88
CA ARG A 214 17.06 14.82 9.14
C ARG A 214 16.17 15.61 8.20
N HIS A 215 15.04 15.02 7.77
CA HIS A 215 14.15 15.62 6.78
C HIS A 215 12.73 15.82 7.30
N PRO A 216 12.53 16.64 8.36
CA PRO A 216 11.23 16.81 9.01
C PRO A 216 10.19 17.56 8.17
N ARG A 217 10.60 18.22 7.08
CA ARG A 217 9.69 18.89 6.14
C ARG A 217 9.21 18.00 5.00
N LEU A 218 9.90 16.88 4.74
CA LEU A 218 9.50 15.91 3.72
C LEU A 218 8.34 15.06 4.22
N ALA A 219 7.25 15.02 3.47
CA ALA A 219 6.14 14.12 3.75
C ALA A 219 6.50 12.68 3.32
N PHE A 220 6.42 11.74 4.25
CA PHE A 220 6.72 10.33 3.99
C PHE A 220 5.46 9.48 4.08
N GLN A 221 5.20 8.68 3.03
CA GLN A 221 4.36 7.49 3.12
C GLN A 221 5.27 6.27 3.26
N ILE A 222 5.16 5.56 4.37
CA ILE A 222 5.93 4.34 4.62
C ILE A 222 4.98 3.15 4.49
N PRO A 223 5.13 2.35 3.42
CA PRO A 223 4.20 1.28 3.11
C PRO A 223 4.35 0.09 4.07
N HIS A 224 3.41 -0.86 3.91
CA HIS A 224 3.44 -2.13 4.63
C HIS A 224 3.46 -1.95 6.15
N PHE A 225 2.64 -1.00 6.63
CA PHE A 225 2.57 -0.65 8.06
C PHE A 225 3.93 -0.25 8.64
N GLY A 226 4.63 0.62 7.88
CA GLY A 226 5.97 1.07 8.23
C GLY A 226 7.02 -0.05 8.17
N SER A 227 6.75 -1.12 7.41
CA SER A 227 7.51 -2.38 7.39
C SER A 227 7.61 -3.07 8.75
N GLN A 228 6.70 -2.76 9.67
CA GLN A 228 6.65 -3.24 11.06
C GLN A 228 5.24 -3.74 11.45
N PRO A 229 4.60 -4.60 10.64
CA PRO A 229 3.23 -5.06 10.93
C PRO A 229 3.16 -6.03 12.11
N GLU A 230 4.30 -6.53 12.61
CA GLU A 230 4.34 -7.48 13.70
C GLU A 230 3.88 -6.86 15.02
N ILE A 231 3.05 -7.57 15.76
CA ILE A 231 2.46 -7.10 17.02
C ILE A 231 3.50 -6.60 18.04
N HIS A 232 4.65 -7.25 18.11
CA HIS A 232 5.72 -6.84 19.03
C HIS A 232 6.44 -5.56 18.58
N ARG A 233 6.32 -5.16 17.30
CA ARG A 233 6.92 -3.93 16.74
C ARG A 233 5.99 -2.73 16.79
N LEU A 234 4.70 -2.90 17.10
CA LEU A 234 3.75 -1.78 17.16
C LEU A 234 4.14 -0.68 18.14
N SER A 235 4.87 -1.00 19.21
CA SER A 235 5.39 0.00 20.14
C SER A 235 6.47 0.89 19.52
N ASN A 236 7.34 0.32 18.67
CA ASN A 236 8.34 1.08 17.92
C ASN A 236 7.68 1.96 16.87
N LEU A 237 6.72 1.39 16.13
CA LEU A 237 5.94 2.14 15.14
C LEU A 237 5.15 3.30 15.77
N ALA A 238 4.57 3.08 16.96
CA ALA A 238 3.92 4.13 17.74
C ALA A 238 4.89 5.26 18.10
N SER A 239 6.11 4.92 18.53
CA SER A 239 7.16 5.90 18.80
C SER A 239 7.51 6.73 17.56
N TRP A 240 7.56 6.13 16.37
CA TRP A 240 7.78 6.86 15.12
C TRP A 240 6.64 7.84 14.84
N LEU A 241 5.38 7.39 14.94
CA LEU A 241 4.23 8.25 14.69
C LEU A 241 4.11 9.41 15.71
N ASP A 242 4.51 9.19 16.96
CA ASP A 242 4.52 10.22 17.99
C ASP A 242 5.66 11.25 17.77
N ARG A 243 6.81 10.84 17.21
CA ARG A 243 7.99 11.70 16.95
C ARG A 243 7.96 12.39 15.58
N PHE A 244 7.42 11.74 14.56
CA PHE A 244 7.47 12.19 13.16
C PHE A 244 6.08 12.54 12.64
N PRO A 245 5.63 13.80 12.79
CA PRO A 245 4.30 14.23 12.33
C PRO A 245 4.14 14.18 10.81
N ASN A 246 5.24 14.16 10.07
CA ASN A 246 5.31 14.09 8.61
C ASN A 246 5.28 12.66 8.05
N VAL A 247 5.11 11.64 8.89
CA VAL A 247 5.00 10.23 8.48
C VAL A 247 3.53 9.81 8.44
N ILE A 248 3.14 9.11 7.39
CA ILE A 248 1.89 8.37 7.26
C ILE A 248 2.21 6.94 6.83
N LEU A 249 1.41 5.98 7.25
CA LEU A 249 1.56 4.57 6.91
C LEU A 249 0.54 4.16 5.86
N ASP A 250 0.80 3.04 5.16
CA ASP A 250 -0.26 2.35 4.43
C ASP A 250 -0.34 0.86 4.81
N THR A 251 -1.48 0.26 4.49
CA THR A 251 -1.79 -1.15 4.77
C THR A 251 -1.42 -2.09 3.63
N ALA A 252 -0.57 -1.65 2.72
CA ALA A 252 -0.16 -2.45 1.57
C ALA A 252 0.41 -3.81 1.98
N SER A 253 0.27 -4.77 1.08
CA SER A 253 0.40 -6.20 1.26
C SER A 253 -0.64 -6.83 2.19
N SER A 254 -1.80 -7.13 1.60
CA SER A 254 -2.94 -7.74 2.30
C SER A 254 -2.57 -8.97 3.13
N ARG A 255 -1.63 -9.82 2.64
CA ARG A 255 -1.21 -11.02 3.37
C ARG A 255 -0.39 -10.70 4.61
N TRP A 256 0.48 -9.67 4.55
CA TRP A 256 1.28 -9.29 5.71
C TRP A 256 0.43 -8.69 6.80
N MET A 257 -0.53 -7.84 6.42
CA MET A 257 -1.51 -7.28 7.36
C MET A 257 -2.33 -8.38 8.02
N ALA A 258 -2.89 -9.29 7.22
CA ALA A 258 -3.67 -10.42 7.74
C ALA A 258 -2.82 -11.31 8.66
N ARG A 259 -1.62 -11.70 8.23
CA ARG A 259 -0.74 -12.59 8.99
C ARG A 259 -0.29 -12.01 10.33
N GLU A 260 0.12 -10.75 10.32
CA GLU A 260 0.77 -10.17 11.48
C GLU A 260 -0.24 -9.57 12.47
N LEU A 261 -1.20 -8.76 11.99
CA LEU A 261 -2.16 -8.09 12.87
C LEU A 261 -3.20 -9.04 13.46
N SER A 262 -3.50 -10.17 12.80
CA SER A 262 -4.40 -11.21 13.33
C SER A 262 -3.85 -11.96 14.53
N LYS A 263 -2.54 -11.86 14.83
CA LYS A 263 -1.92 -12.55 15.97
C LYS A 263 -2.35 -11.99 17.33
N ASP A 264 -2.70 -10.70 17.39
CA ASP A 264 -3.26 -10.07 18.59
C ASP A 264 -4.22 -8.94 18.16
N VAL A 265 -5.47 -9.32 17.97
CA VAL A 265 -6.55 -8.44 17.51
C VAL A 265 -6.72 -7.22 18.42
N GLN A 266 -6.58 -7.42 19.74
CA GLN A 266 -6.77 -6.31 20.68
C GLN A 266 -5.67 -5.25 20.50
N LYS A 267 -4.40 -5.64 20.49
CA LYS A 267 -3.29 -4.69 20.30
C LYS A 267 -3.33 -4.01 18.94
N ALA A 268 -3.60 -4.76 17.87
CA ALA A 268 -3.73 -4.20 16.52
C ALA A 268 -4.87 -3.16 16.46
N ARG A 269 -6.02 -3.50 17.06
CA ARG A 269 -7.17 -2.59 17.14
C ARG A 269 -6.86 -1.33 17.96
N GLU A 270 -6.26 -1.46 19.14
CA GLU A 270 -5.85 -0.33 19.99
C GLU A 270 -4.90 0.62 19.25
N PHE A 271 -3.92 0.08 18.53
CA PHE A 271 -3.01 0.85 17.70
C PHE A 271 -3.77 1.66 16.63
N LEU A 272 -4.64 1.00 15.85
CA LEU A 272 -5.41 1.65 14.80
C LEU A 272 -6.44 2.66 15.33
N LEU A 273 -6.99 2.45 16.51
CA LEU A 273 -7.86 3.44 17.16
C LEU A 273 -7.08 4.71 17.57
N LYS A 274 -5.85 4.53 18.05
CA LYS A 274 -4.99 5.67 18.47
C LYS A 274 -4.46 6.47 17.28
N TYR A 275 -4.06 5.80 16.20
CA TYR A 275 -3.40 6.40 15.03
C TYR A 275 -4.27 6.35 13.78
N SER A 276 -5.59 6.36 13.94
CA SER A 276 -6.53 6.22 12.83
C SER A 276 -6.39 7.27 11.73
N ASP A 277 -5.89 8.45 12.07
CA ASP A 277 -5.63 9.57 11.15
C ASP A 277 -4.25 9.50 10.44
N ARG A 278 -3.46 8.46 10.75
CA ARG A 278 -2.08 8.29 10.26
C ARG A 278 -1.88 7.04 9.43
N VAL A 279 -2.97 6.34 9.05
CA VAL A 279 -2.92 5.12 8.26
C VAL A 279 -3.82 5.25 7.05
N LEU A 280 -3.28 4.89 5.88
CA LEU A 280 -3.98 4.84 4.60
C LEU A 280 -4.31 3.38 4.26
N PHE A 281 -5.44 3.16 3.62
CA PHE A 281 -5.73 1.87 2.99
C PHE A 281 -4.85 1.69 1.75
N GLY A 282 -4.27 0.51 1.59
CA GLY A 282 -3.46 0.14 0.42
C GLY A 282 -3.41 -1.37 0.26
N THR A 283 -3.39 -1.86 -0.97
CA THR A 283 -3.41 -3.30 -1.28
C THR A 283 -2.10 -3.86 -1.80
N ASP A 284 -1.24 -3.04 -2.40
CA ASP A 284 -0.05 -3.46 -3.17
C ASP A 284 -0.42 -4.28 -4.42
N LEU A 285 -1.58 -3.96 -5.01
CA LEU A 285 -2.00 -4.58 -6.26
C LEU A 285 -1.09 -4.18 -7.42
N SER A 286 -0.84 -5.12 -8.33
CA SER A 286 -0.09 -4.85 -9.55
C SER A 286 -0.93 -5.21 -10.77
N ALA A 287 -1.22 -4.23 -11.62
CA ALA A 287 -1.98 -4.41 -12.85
C ALA A 287 -1.37 -5.50 -13.76
N ASN A 288 -0.04 -5.63 -13.77
CA ASN A 288 0.66 -6.66 -14.57
C ASN A 288 0.33 -8.10 -14.20
N ARG A 289 -0.33 -8.36 -13.08
CA ARG A 289 -0.78 -9.71 -12.72
C ARG A 289 -1.91 -10.20 -13.64
N GLY A 290 -2.76 -9.28 -14.12
CA GLY A 290 -3.82 -9.58 -15.10
C GLY A 290 -4.88 -10.60 -14.66
N ASP A 291 -4.95 -10.90 -13.37
CA ASP A 291 -5.66 -12.02 -12.77
C ASP A 291 -6.73 -11.49 -11.81
N THR A 292 -7.99 -11.75 -12.14
CA THR A 292 -9.14 -11.26 -11.38
C THR A 292 -9.19 -11.84 -9.96
N GLU A 293 -8.76 -13.11 -9.79
CA GLU A 293 -8.66 -13.73 -8.46
C GLU A 293 -7.62 -13.00 -7.60
N TYR A 294 -6.48 -12.68 -8.19
CA TYR A 294 -5.42 -11.93 -7.52
C TYR A 294 -5.94 -10.57 -7.02
N PHE A 295 -6.69 -9.83 -7.83
CA PHE A 295 -7.23 -8.53 -7.43
C PHE A 295 -8.30 -8.65 -6.35
N GLY A 296 -9.35 -9.43 -6.60
CA GLY A 296 -10.48 -9.57 -5.69
C GLY A 296 -10.11 -10.11 -4.33
N ALA A 297 -9.28 -11.16 -4.29
CA ALA A 297 -8.90 -11.81 -3.04
C ALA A 297 -8.17 -10.87 -2.06
N ARG A 298 -7.41 -9.88 -2.57
CA ARG A 298 -6.70 -8.91 -1.71
C ARG A 298 -7.64 -7.91 -1.07
N TYR A 299 -8.62 -7.41 -1.81
CA TYR A 299 -9.67 -6.56 -1.24
C TYR A 299 -10.49 -7.31 -0.21
N ILE A 300 -10.88 -8.55 -0.52
CA ILE A 300 -11.63 -9.41 0.40
C ILE A 300 -10.84 -9.60 1.70
N ALA A 301 -9.58 -10.00 1.62
CA ALA A 301 -8.73 -10.21 2.79
C ALA A 301 -8.64 -8.96 3.68
N GLN A 302 -8.44 -7.80 3.07
CA GLN A 302 -8.37 -6.54 3.79
C GLN A 302 -9.72 -6.17 4.42
N ARG A 303 -10.83 -6.31 3.69
CA ARG A 303 -12.14 -5.98 4.22
C ARG A 303 -12.56 -6.91 5.37
N ILE A 304 -12.25 -8.21 5.25
CA ILE A 304 -12.43 -9.16 6.35
C ILE A 304 -11.65 -8.71 7.58
N LEU A 305 -10.38 -8.37 7.41
CA LEU A 305 -9.51 -7.96 8.51
C LEU A 305 -10.01 -6.70 9.22
N TRP A 306 -10.40 -5.67 8.47
CA TRP A 306 -10.76 -4.39 9.05
C TRP A 306 -12.20 -4.32 9.57
N GLU A 307 -13.16 -4.97 8.86
CA GLU A 307 -14.58 -4.72 9.05
C GLU A 307 -15.31 -5.78 9.89
N THR A 308 -14.76 -6.99 10.04
CA THR A 308 -15.48 -8.14 10.62
C THR A 308 -14.95 -8.54 12.00
N LYS A 309 -15.66 -9.48 12.64
CA LYS A 309 -15.30 -10.14 13.91
C LYS A 309 -14.90 -11.60 13.72
N VAL A 310 -14.68 -12.03 12.49
CA VAL A 310 -14.35 -13.43 12.21
C VAL A 310 -13.09 -13.86 12.94
N GLN A 311 -13.00 -15.15 13.23
CA GLN A 311 -11.86 -15.75 13.89
C GLN A 311 -11.42 -16.99 13.11
N GLY A 312 -10.13 -17.06 12.77
CA GLY A 312 -9.54 -18.21 12.10
C GLY A 312 -10.02 -18.39 10.66
N GLU A 313 -10.41 -17.30 9.98
CA GLU A 313 -10.80 -17.35 8.57
C GLU A 313 -9.56 -17.55 7.69
N PRO A 314 -9.53 -18.56 6.81
CA PRO A 314 -8.39 -18.76 5.94
C PRO A 314 -8.15 -17.55 5.03
N LEU A 315 -6.87 -17.19 4.81
CA LEU A 315 -6.52 -16.18 3.81
C LEU A 315 -7.00 -16.64 2.42
N PRO A 316 -7.68 -15.79 1.62
CA PRO A 316 -8.29 -16.18 0.35
C PRO A 316 -7.31 -16.45 -0.80
N PHE A 317 -6.05 -16.50 -0.51
CA PHE A 317 -4.96 -16.83 -1.44
C PHE A 317 -3.77 -17.39 -0.68
N GLU A 318 -2.88 -18.09 -1.39
CA GLU A 318 -1.69 -18.68 -0.78
C GLU A 318 -0.75 -17.61 -0.21
N ASP A 319 -0.34 -17.77 1.05
CA ASP A 319 0.81 -17.09 1.63
C ASP A 319 2.01 -18.04 1.58
N PRO A 320 2.96 -17.85 0.65
CA PRO A 320 4.08 -18.77 0.48
C PRO A 320 4.98 -18.85 1.72
N ASP A 321 5.00 -17.80 2.56
CA ASP A 321 5.85 -17.75 3.75
C ASP A 321 5.32 -18.64 4.89
N THR A 322 4.03 -18.97 4.87
CA THR A 322 3.38 -19.82 5.90
C THR A 322 2.86 -21.14 5.37
N LYS A 323 3.05 -21.43 4.09
CA LYS A 323 2.57 -22.66 3.43
C LYS A 323 2.93 -23.94 4.18
N ASN A 324 4.14 -24.01 4.73
CA ASN A 324 4.64 -25.18 5.44
C ASN A 324 4.32 -25.17 6.94
N SER A 325 3.72 -24.11 7.46
CA SER A 325 3.36 -23.94 8.88
C SER A 325 1.85 -23.84 9.12
N GLY A 326 1.03 -24.31 8.17
CA GLY A 326 -0.41 -24.37 8.31
C GLY A 326 -1.19 -23.24 7.65
N GLY A 327 -0.52 -22.30 6.98
CA GLY A 327 -1.16 -21.20 6.27
C GLY A 327 -1.38 -19.95 7.13
N THR A 328 -1.95 -18.92 6.50
CA THR A 328 -2.31 -17.66 7.16
C THR A 328 -3.81 -17.58 7.39
N PHE A 329 -4.22 -17.18 8.59
CA PHE A 329 -5.62 -17.01 8.98
C PHE A 329 -5.89 -15.56 9.39
N ILE A 330 -7.11 -15.09 9.10
CA ILE A 330 -7.56 -13.74 9.42
C ILE A 330 -8.39 -13.79 10.71
N ASN A 331 -8.03 -12.93 11.65
CA ASN A 331 -8.86 -12.59 12.80
C ASN A 331 -9.27 -11.13 12.65
N GLY A 332 -10.54 -10.87 12.42
CA GLY A 332 -11.08 -9.55 12.10
C GLY A 332 -10.97 -8.57 13.27
N LEU A 333 -10.60 -7.33 12.97
CA LEU A 333 -10.39 -6.26 13.95
C LEU A 333 -11.68 -5.50 14.31
N ASP A 334 -12.76 -5.66 13.56
CA ASP A 334 -14.05 -4.98 13.77
C ASP A 334 -13.91 -3.47 14.05
N LEU A 335 -13.18 -2.78 13.19
CA LEU A 335 -12.93 -1.35 13.36
C LEU A 335 -14.25 -0.54 13.34
N PRO A 336 -14.38 0.52 14.16
CA PRO A 336 -15.54 1.40 14.11
C PRO A 336 -15.67 2.08 12.75
N LEU A 337 -16.90 2.42 12.35
CA LEU A 337 -17.17 3.07 11.07
C LEU A 337 -16.41 4.38 10.89
N SER A 338 -16.19 5.16 11.98
CA SER A 338 -15.39 6.38 11.94
C SER A 338 -13.93 6.11 11.57
N VAL A 339 -13.34 5.04 12.08
CA VAL A 339 -11.97 4.64 11.75
C VAL A 339 -11.89 4.09 10.32
N LEU A 340 -12.88 3.31 9.89
CA LEU A 340 -12.95 2.81 8.51
C LEU A 340 -13.04 3.95 7.50
N ARG A 341 -13.81 5.02 7.78
CA ARG A 341 -13.86 6.21 6.92
C ARG A 341 -12.51 6.88 6.78
N GLN A 342 -11.80 7.04 7.89
CA GLN A 342 -10.44 7.60 7.88
C GLN A 342 -9.48 6.72 7.09
N LEU A 343 -9.46 5.42 7.38
CA LEU A 343 -8.59 4.44 6.72
C LEU A 343 -8.84 4.38 5.21
N TYR A 344 -10.10 4.22 4.80
CA TYR A 344 -10.46 3.98 3.41
C TYR A 344 -10.48 5.23 2.53
N TRP A 345 -10.70 6.43 3.12
CA TRP A 345 -10.94 7.60 2.29
C TRP A 345 -10.36 8.91 2.85
N GLU A 346 -10.78 9.32 4.05
CA GLU A 346 -10.57 10.68 4.53
C GLU A 346 -9.09 11.05 4.65
N ASN A 347 -8.26 10.11 5.13
CA ASN A 347 -6.82 10.35 5.27
C ASN A 347 -6.13 10.55 3.91
N ALA A 348 -6.45 9.73 2.92
CA ALA A 348 -5.87 9.83 1.59
C ALA A 348 -6.25 11.15 0.92
N ILE A 349 -7.52 11.57 1.03
CA ILE A 349 -7.98 12.86 0.51
C ILE A 349 -7.30 14.04 1.23
N ARG A 350 -7.10 13.95 2.53
CA ARG A 350 -6.38 14.97 3.30
C ARG A 350 -4.92 15.10 2.86
N VAL A 351 -4.26 13.99 2.54
CA VAL A 351 -2.83 13.96 2.20
C VAL A 351 -2.58 14.31 0.73
N TYR A 352 -3.36 13.73 -0.17
CA TYR A 352 -3.10 13.79 -1.62
C TYR A 352 -4.11 14.62 -2.39
N GLY A 353 -5.21 15.01 -1.77
CA GLY A 353 -6.34 15.61 -2.46
C GLY A 353 -7.10 14.58 -3.30
N GLN A 354 -8.06 15.10 -4.07
CA GLN A 354 -8.78 14.30 -5.05
C GLN A 354 -7.99 14.28 -6.36
N PRO A 355 -7.93 13.16 -7.09
CA PRO A 355 -7.36 13.14 -8.44
C PRO A 355 -8.10 14.14 -9.32
N ALA A 356 -7.36 14.95 -10.07
CA ALA A 356 -7.87 16.10 -10.82
C ALA A 356 -8.43 15.73 -12.22
#